data_8662070f916dd291571770d621419e82
#
_entry.id   8662070f916dd291571770d621419e82
#
_cell.length_a   1.000
_cell.length_b   1.000
_cell.length_c   1.000
_cell.angle_alpha   90.00
_cell.angle_beta   90.00
_cell.angle_gamma   90.00
#
_symmetry.space_group_name_H-M   'P 1'
#
loop_
_entity.id
_entity.type
_entity.pdbx_description
1 polymer ?
#
loop_
_entity_poly.entity_id
_entity_poly.type
_entity_poly.pdbx_seq_one_letter_code
_entity_poly.pdbx_strand_id
1 'polypeptide(L)'
;MTIREGFTFDDVLLVPKFSDITSRSQTDLSTNLSRNIKLNIPLVSANMDTVTESTMATTMARQGGIGIIHRFLTIEEEAEQVLKVKRSGSVMIDNPYQISSEKSVEEAIDLMNEKEVSGLLVVDSDSKLVGVLTERDVLFESINSKKSVSELMTKDVISSNENTTLDEAKDILKSHRIEKLPLVNDKNHIVGLYTTQDILNIENFPNASKDKKGRPLVGAAVGVKGDFLDRTEALLGAGADAIVVDIAQIGRAHV
;
A
#
# COMPACT_ATOMS: atom_id res chain seq x y z
N MET A 1 46.48 -26.72 -5.51
CA MET A 1 45.30 -25.85 -5.31
C MET A 1 44.94 -25.27 -6.67
N THR A 2 43.77 -25.58 -7.21
CA THR A 2 43.36 -25.06 -8.53
C THR A 2 42.65 -23.73 -8.29
N ILE A 3 43.21 -22.64 -8.75
CA ILE A 3 42.55 -21.31 -8.73
C ILE A 3 41.54 -21.31 -9.87
N ARG A 4 40.29 -21.06 -9.55
CA ARG A 4 39.24 -20.88 -10.56
C ARG A 4 39.25 -19.45 -11.05
N GLU A 5 39.21 -19.29 -12.36
CA GLU A 5 39.01 -17.97 -13.00
C GLU A 5 37.55 -17.56 -12.84
N GLY A 6 37.31 -16.29 -12.51
CA GLY A 6 35.98 -15.70 -12.39
C GLY A 6 36.03 -14.27 -12.94
N PHE A 7 34.93 -13.84 -13.55
CA PHE A 7 34.79 -12.51 -14.13
C PHE A 7 33.79 -11.67 -13.35
N THR A 8 34.05 -10.39 -13.26
CA THR A 8 33.09 -9.39 -12.81
C THR A 8 32.47 -8.70 -14.03
N PHE A 9 31.44 -7.87 -13.81
CA PHE A 9 30.87 -7.07 -14.90
C PHE A 9 31.84 -6.06 -15.49
N ASP A 10 32.89 -5.66 -14.75
CA ASP A 10 33.94 -4.77 -15.25
C ASP A 10 34.92 -5.51 -16.19
N ASP A 11 34.96 -6.84 -16.14
CA ASP A 11 35.85 -7.66 -16.95
C ASP A 11 35.22 -8.07 -18.30
N VAL A 12 33.91 -7.82 -18.50
CA VAL A 12 33.19 -8.34 -19.67
C VAL A 12 32.31 -7.26 -20.31
N LEU A 13 32.09 -7.40 -21.62
CA LEU A 13 31.17 -6.56 -22.39
C LEU A 13 30.07 -7.42 -23.00
N LEU A 14 28.88 -6.84 -23.14
CA LEU A 14 27.81 -7.45 -23.90
C LEU A 14 28.16 -7.46 -25.40
N VAL A 15 28.11 -8.65 -26.02
CA VAL A 15 28.29 -8.78 -27.46
C VAL A 15 27.00 -8.34 -28.17
N PRO A 16 27.07 -7.33 -29.03
CA PRO A 16 25.91 -6.88 -29.81
C PRO A 16 25.39 -8.02 -30.70
N LYS A 17 24.06 -8.15 -30.73
CA LYS A 17 23.37 -9.09 -31.62
C LYS A 17 22.43 -8.33 -32.54
N PHE A 18 22.06 -8.94 -33.64
CA PHE A 18 21.00 -8.41 -34.50
C PHE A 18 19.69 -8.28 -33.69
N SER A 19 19.00 -7.19 -33.89
CA SER A 19 17.66 -6.93 -33.33
C SER A 19 16.76 -6.34 -34.41
N ASP A 20 15.53 -6.80 -34.45
CA ASP A 20 14.44 -6.28 -35.30
C ASP A 20 13.60 -5.22 -34.57
N ILE A 21 13.95 -4.88 -33.33
CA ILE A 21 13.29 -3.82 -32.55
C ILE A 21 13.61 -2.47 -33.17
N THR A 22 12.56 -1.77 -33.61
CA THR A 22 12.67 -0.45 -34.28
C THR A 22 12.37 0.72 -33.32
N SER A 23 11.73 0.45 -32.18
CA SER A 23 11.37 1.45 -31.16
C SER A 23 11.57 0.92 -29.76
N ARG A 24 12.01 1.79 -28.82
CA ARG A 24 12.13 1.47 -27.40
C ARG A 24 10.79 1.02 -26.78
N SER A 25 9.66 1.50 -27.32
CA SER A 25 8.32 1.11 -26.86
C SER A 25 7.97 -0.35 -27.13
N GLN A 26 8.72 -1.04 -28.00
CA GLN A 26 8.56 -2.47 -28.31
C GLN A 26 9.30 -3.37 -27.30
N THR A 27 10.11 -2.78 -26.42
CA THR A 27 10.92 -3.56 -25.48
C THR A 27 10.06 -3.99 -24.28
N ASP A 28 9.90 -5.30 -24.08
CA ASP A 28 9.29 -5.86 -22.88
C ASP A 28 10.33 -5.93 -21.75
N LEU A 29 10.11 -5.18 -20.67
CA LEU A 29 10.98 -5.15 -19.49
C LEU A 29 10.47 -6.08 -18.39
N SER A 30 9.37 -6.79 -18.61
CA SER A 30 8.80 -7.65 -17.59
C SER A 30 9.76 -8.81 -17.23
N THR A 31 9.79 -9.16 -15.95
CA THR A 31 10.66 -10.19 -15.41
C THR A 31 10.00 -10.95 -14.26
N ASN A 32 10.56 -12.07 -13.88
CA ASN A 32 10.12 -12.84 -12.72
C ASN A 32 11.09 -12.60 -11.55
N LEU A 33 10.58 -12.06 -10.45
CA LEU A 33 11.31 -12.03 -9.17
C LEU A 33 11.38 -13.43 -8.56
N SER A 34 10.29 -14.18 -8.68
CA SER A 34 10.18 -15.57 -8.25
C SER A 34 9.23 -16.34 -9.18
N ARG A 35 8.98 -17.62 -8.89
CA ARG A 35 8.03 -18.43 -9.68
C ARG A 35 6.64 -17.81 -9.78
N ASN A 36 6.23 -17.08 -8.74
CA ASN A 36 4.87 -16.60 -8.58
C ASN A 36 4.75 -15.08 -8.60
N ILE A 37 5.87 -14.35 -8.67
CA ILE A 37 5.90 -12.89 -8.64
C ILE A 37 6.52 -12.39 -9.93
N LYS A 38 5.69 -11.77 -10.75
CA LYS A 38 6.10 -11.07 -11.97
C LYS A 38 6.18 -9.58 -11.70
N LEU A 39 7.24 -8.93 -12.17
CA LEU A 39 7.43 -7.48 -12.17
C LEU A 39 7.32 -6.96 -13.59
N ASN A 40 6.82 -5.74 -13.75
CA ASN A 40 6.72 -5.09 -15.06
C ASN A 40 8.02 -4.39 -15.47
N ILE A 41 8.88 -4.06 -14.50
CA ILE A 41 10.27 -3.63 -14.72
C ILE A 41 11.21 -4.39 -13.77
N PRO A 42 12.47 -4.68 -14.16
CA PRO A 42 13.42 -5.47 -13.39
C PRO A 42 14.13 -4.64 -12.30
N LEU A 43 13.36 -3.91 -11.49
CA LEU A 43 13.90 -3.06 -10.42
C LEU A 43 13.36 -3.50 -9.05
N VAL A 44 14.29 -3.66 -8.11
CA VAL A 44 14.01 -3.98 -6.71
C VAL A 44 14.75 -2.97 -5.85
N SER A 45 14.08 -2.25 -4.94
CA SER A 45 14.79 -1.40 -3.99
C SER A 45 15.37 -2.21 -2.84
N ALA A 46 16.59 -1.82 -2.43
CA ALA A 46 17.36 -2.55 -1.42
C ALA A 46 16.69 -2.46 -0.03
N ASN A 47 16.74 -3.54 0.72
CA ASN A 47 16.26 -3.66 2.10
C ASN A 47 17.22 -3.01 3.11
N MET A 48 17.59 -1.77 2.84
CA MET A 48 18.50 -0.99 3.68
C MET A 48 17.73 0.00 4.53
N ASP A 49 18.20 0.18 5.76
CA ASP A 49 17.71 1.19 6.69
C ASP A 49 17.72 2.58 6.02
N THR A 50 16.66 3.36 6.24
CA THR A 50 16.43 4.70 5.66
C THR A 50 16.35 4.76 4.12
N VAL A 51 16.43 3.61 3.43
CA VAL A 51 16.29 3.51 1.96
C VAL A 51 14.90 2.99 1.57
N THR A 52 14.53 1.81 2.06
CA THR A 52 13.24 1.20 1.68
C THR A 52 12.31 1.04 2.88
N GLU A 53 11.44 1.99 3.01
CA GLU A 53 10.25 1.99 3.85
C GLU A 53 9.00 2.10 2.95
N SER A 54 7.81 2.28 3.53
CA SER A 54 6.53 2.28 2.81
C SER A 54 6.48 3.23 1.62
N THR A 55 7.05 4.44 1.74
CA THR A 55 7.06 5.45 0.68
C THR A 55 7.85 4.98 -0.54
N MET A 56 9.07 4.49 -0.34
CA MET A 56 9.91 3.95 -1.42
C MET A 56 9.28 2.69 -2.00
N ALA A 57 8.81 1.76 -1.16
CA ALA A 57 8.19 0.52 -1.63
C ALA A 57 6.93 0.78 -2.46
N THR A 58 6.09 1.74 -2.06
CA THR A 58 4.93 2.19 -2.84
C THR A 58 5.33 2.76 -4.20
N THR A 59 6.36 3.62 -4.22
CA THR A 59 6.86 4.22 -5.46
C THR A 59 7.41 3.16 -6.41
N MET A 60 8.19 2.21 -5.88
CA MET A 60 8.72 1.10 -6.68
C MET A 60 7.61 0.26 -7.30
N ALA A 61 6.60 -0.11 -6.51
CA ALA A 61 5.45 -0.87 -7.00
C ALA A 61 4.66 -0.10 -8.07
N ARG A 62 4.41 1.20 -7.88
CA ARG A 62 3.74 2.06 -8.87
C ARG A 62 4.47 2.13 -10.19
N GLN A 63 5.80 2.12 -10.17
CA GLN A 63 6.62 2.13 -11.39
C GLN A 63 6.77 0.75 -12.04
N GLY A 64 6.26 -0.31 -11.42
CA GLY A 64 6.30 -1.67 -11.97
C GLY A 64 7.41 -2.56 -11.40
N GLY A 65 8.18 -2.07 -10.43
CA GLY A 65 9.15 -2.83 -9.64
C GLY A 65 8.56 -3.36 -8.33
N ILE A 66 9.42 -3.55 -7.33
CA ILE A 66 9.04 -3.93 -5.97
C ILE A 66 10.02 -3.32 -4.96
N GLY A 67 9.52 -2.89 -3.81
CA GLY A 67 10.33 -2.50 -2.66
C GLY A 67 10.43 -3.61 -1.63
N ILE A 68 11.62 -3.79 -1.05
CA ILE A 68 11.84 -4.73 0.06
C ILE A 68 12.08 -3.91 1.32
N ILE A 69 11.12 -3.92 2.25
CA ILE A 69 11.20 -3.19 3.51
C ILE A 69 12.31 -3.78 4.38
N HIS A 70 13.10 -2.93 5.04
CA HIS A 70 14.22 -3.35 5.85
C HIS A 70 13.77 -3.88 7.22
N ARG A 71 14.58 -4.76 7.84
CA ARG A 71 14.30 -5.43 9.12
C ARG A 71 14.75 -4.67 10.39
N PHE A 72 15.26 -3.44 10.25
CA PHE A 72 15.77 -2.64 11.38
C PHE A 72 14.65 -1.84 12.09
N LEU A 73 13.48 -2.47 12.20
CA LEU A 73 12.27 -2.01 12.84
C LEU A 73 11.80 -3.08 13.84
N THR A 74 10.91 -2.73 14.77
CA THR A 74 10.18 -3.74 15.53
C THR A 74 9.30 -4.57 14.59
N ILE A 75 8.78 -5.71 15.05
CA ILE A 75 7.88 -6.56 14.24
C ILE A 75 6.63 -5.78 13.83
N GLU A 76 6.08 -5.04 14.78
CA GLU A 76 4.86 -4.25 14.62
C GLU A 76 5.07 -3.09 13.63
N GLU A 77 6.19 -2.36 13.77
CA GLU A 77 6.52 -1.26 12.88
C GLU A 77 6.76 -1.73 11.44
N GLU A 78 7.48 -2.84 11.24
CA GLU A 78 7.72 -3.40 9.91
C GLU A 78 6.42 -3.90 9.26
N ALA A 79 5.56 -4.58 10.03
CA ALA A 79 4.25 -5.01 9.58
C ALA A 79 3.35 -3.81 9.19
N GLU A 80 3.41 -2.71 9.97
CA GLU A 80 2.69 -1.47 9.64
C GLU A 80 3.20 -0.84 8.33
N GLN A 81 4.52 -0.86 8.07
CA GLN A 81 5.06 -0.42 6.78
C GLN A 81 4.49 -1.24 5.61
N VAL A 82 4.40 -2.57 5.75
CA VAL A 82 3.78 -3.45 4.75
C VAL A 82 2.30 -3.08 4.54
N LEU A 83 1.55 -2.88 5.62
CA LEU A 83 0.13 -2.48 5.56
C LEU A 83 -0.05 -1.14 4.85
N LYS A 84 0.80 -0.15 5.12
CA LYS A 84 0.78 1.16 4.43
C LYS A 84 0.95 0.99 2.92
N VAL A 85 1.90 0.15 2.47
CA VAL A 85 2.08 -0.13 1.04
C VAL A 85 0.83 -0.81 0.46
N LYS A 86 0.29 -1.83 1.11
CA LYS A 86 -0.90 -2.56 0.64
C LYS A 86 -2.12 -1.66 0.51
N ARG A 87 -2.27 -0.66 1.39
CA ARG A 87 -3.36 0.32 1.33
C ARG A 87 -3.16 1.40 0.27
N SER A 88 -1.91 1.76 -0.06
CA SER A 88 -1.58 2.92 -0.90
C SER A 88 -2.03 2.83 -2.36
N GLY A 89 -2.55 1.73 -2.82
CA GLY A 89 -2.97 1.51 -4.21
C GLY A 89 -3.97 0.38 -4.34
N SER A 90 -4.72 0.08 -3.28
CA SER A 90 -5.89 -0.79 -3.37
C SER A 90 -6.93 -0.14 -4.26
N VAL A 91 -7.55 -0.90 -5.15
CA VAL A 91 -8.69 -0.43 -5.96
C VAL A 91 -9.82 -0.01 -5.05
N MET A 92 -10.05 -0.78 -4.00
CA MET A 92 -11.01 -0.55 -2.94
C MET A 92 -10.31 -0.77 -1.58
N ILE A 93 -10.57 0.09 -0.63
CA ILE A 93 -10.10 -0.09 0.75
C ILE A 93 -11.08 -1.00 1.47
N ASP A 94 -10.70 -2.25 1.74
CA ASP A 94 -11.57 -3.26 2.38
C ASP A 94 -11.93 -2.92 3.83
N ASN A 95 -11.05 -2.25 4.57
CA ASN A 95 -11.24 -1.87 5.97
C ASN A 95 -10.88 -0.40 6.18
N PRO A 96 -11.76 0.53 5.77
CA PRO A 96 -11.52 1.95 5.96
C PRO A 96 -11.54 2.31 7.45
N TYR A 97 -10.74 3.31 7.83
CA TYR A 97 -10.74 3.79 9.20
C TYR A 97 -12.06 4.45 9.56
N GLN A 98 -12.55 4.08 10.73
CA GLN A 98 -13.85 4.51 11.27
C GLN A 98 -13.66 5.18 12.62
N ILE A 99 -14.58 6.10 12.94
CA ILE A 99 -14.65 6.73 14.24
C ILE A 99 -16.13 6.83 14.68
N SER A 100 -16.39 6.73 15.98
CA SER A 100 -17.73 6.95 16.50
C SER A 100 -18.11 8.43 16.42
N SER A 101 -19.37 8.71 16.10
CA SER A 101 -19.93 10.06 16.07
C SER A 101 -19.89 10.78 17.42
N GLU A 102 -19.78 10.04 18.53
CA GLU A 102 -19.72 10.55 19.89
C GLU A 102 -18.31 10.97 20.34
N LYS A 103 -17.28 10.53 19.60
CA LYS A 103 -15.88 10.87 19.86
C LYS A 103 -15.61 12.36 19.66
N SER A 104 -14.55 12.85 20.29
CA SER A 104 -14.13 14.25 20.12
C SER A 104 -13.43 14.47 18.79
N VAL A 105 -13.45 15.70 18.32
CA VAL A 105 -12.70 16.12 17.13
C VAL A 105 -11.19 15.95 17.33
N GLU A 106 -10.70 16.15 18.55
CA GLU A 106 -9.31 15.89 18.93
C GLU A 106 -8.91 14.43 18.66
N GLU A 107 -9.69 13.45 19.15
CA GLU A 107 -9.46 12.03 18.88
C GLU A 107 -9.50 11.70 17.39
N ALA A 108 -10.34 12.40 16.63
CA ALA A 108 -10.41 12.20 15.18
C ALA A 108 -9.15 12.73 14.47
N ILE A 109 -8.67 13.91 14.86
CA ILE A 109 -7.42 14.49 14.32
C ILE A 109 -6.23 13.60 14.65
N ASP A 110 -6.14 13.12 15.89
CA ASP A 110 -5.06 12.21 16.32
C ASP A 110 -5.08 10.92 15.51
N LEU A 111 -6.25 10.33 15.29
CA LEU A 111 -6.39 9.13 14.48
C LEU A 111 -6.03 9.37 13.01
N MET A 112 -6.43 10.52 12.43
CA MET A 112 -6.04 10.89 11.06
C MET A 112 -4.51 11.02 10.94
N ASN A 113 -3.87 11.68 11.91
CA ASN A 113 -2.42 11.87 11.95
C ASN A 113 -1.67 10.54 12.15
N GLU A 114 -2.11 9.72 13.11
CA GLU A 114 -1.51 8.41 13.39
C GLU A 114 -1.58 7.47 12.17
N LYS A 115 -2.73 7.47 11.49
CA LYS A 115 -2.98 6.58 10.34
C LYS A 115 -2.62 7.22 8.99
N GLU A 116 -2.14 8.47 8.99
CA GLU A 116 -1.77 9.21 7.77
C GLU A 116 -2.90 9.24 6.73
N VAL A 117 -4.13 9.53 7.17
CA VAL A 117 -5.31 9.56 6.29
C VAL A 117 -6.02 10.91 6.34
N SER A 118 -6.53 11.36 5.20
CA SER A 118 -7.23 12.64 5.03
C SER A 118 -8.70 12.61 5.43
N GLY A 119 -9.17 11.57 6.10
CA GLY A 119 -10.54 11.51 6.59
C GLY A 119 -10.97 10.14 7.07
N LEU A 120 -12.04 10.13 7.85
CA LEU A 120 -12.59 8.97 8.54
C LEU A 120 -14.05 8.80 8.19
N LEU A 121 -14.50 7.55 8.14
CA LEU A 121 -15.92 7.23 8.08
C LEU A 121 -16.49 7.26 9.49
N VAL A 122 -17.64 7.93 9.66
CA VAL A 122 -18.24 8.09 10.97
C VAL A 122 -19.39 7.11 11.14
N VAL A 123 -19.37 6.40 12.27
CA VAL A 123 -20.37 5.39 12.61
C VAL A 123 -21.12 5.73 13.90
N ASP A 124 -22.34 5.21 14.02
CA ASP A 124 -23.13 5.26 15.25
C ASP A 124 -22.79 4.10 16.21
N SER A 125 -23.54 3.98 17.30
CA SER A 125 -23.42 2.90 18.30
C SER A 125 -23.69 1.50 17.72
N ASP A 126 -24.43 1.40 16.61
CA ASP A 126 -24.75 0.16 15.91
C ASP A 126 -23.75 -0.15 14.78
N SER A 127 -22.63 0.61 14.68
CA SER A 127 -21.63 0.52 13.61
C SER A 127 -22.18 0.80 12.20
N LYS A 128 -23.26 1.58 12.10
CA LYS A 128 -23.82 2.04 10.82
C LYS A 128 -23.18 3.35 10.38
N LEU A 129 -23.00 3.52 9.08
CA LEU A 129 -22.49 4.76 8.50
C LEU A 129 -23.47 5.91 8.76
N VAL A 130 -23.00 6.98 9.41
CA VAL A 130 -23.80 8.19 9.72
C VAL A 130 -23.13 9.48 9.25
N GLY A 131 -21.86 9.42 8.82
CA GLY A 131 -21.16 10.62 8.38
C GLY A 131 -19.81 10.32 7.76
N VAL A 132 -19.19 11.37 7.23
CA VAL A 132 -17.79 11.40 6.81
C VAL A 132 -17.14 12.64 7.43
N LEU A 133 -15.97 12.50 8.03
CA LEU A 133 -15.17 13.59 8.56
C LEU A 133 -13.85 13.65 7.80
N THR A 134 -13.49 14.81 7.28
CA THR A 134 -12.25 15.02 6.51
C THR A 134 -11.37 16.09 7.16
N GLU A 135 -10.10 16.16 6.75
CA GLU A 135 -9.18 17.23 7.16
C GLU A 135 -9.76 18.63 6.92
N ARG A 136 -10.56 18.81 5.86
CA ARG A 136 -11.20 20.10 5.55
C ARG A 136 -12.22 20.51 6.61
N ASP A 137 -12.94 19.55 7.17
CA ASP A 137 -13.99 19.79 8.18
C ASP A 137 -13.36 20.25 9.51
N VAL A 138 -12.13 19.82 9.78
CA VAL A 138 -11.40 20.12 11.03
C VAL A 138 -10.30 21.17 10.86
N LEU A 139 -10.08 21.68 9.64
CA LEU A 139 -8.96 22.57 9.31
C LEU A 139 -8.85 23.81 10.18
N PHE A 140 -9.97 24.38 10.60
CA PHE A 140 -10.06 25.59 11.42
C PHE A 140 -10.37 25.31 12.89
N GLU A 141 -10.43 24.05 13.29
CA GLU A 141 -10.65 23.66 14.67
C GLU A 141 -9.34 23.67 15.46
N SER A 142 -9.41 24.02 16.73
CA SER A 142 -8.25 23.93 17.60
C SER A 142 -8.00 22.49 18.01
N ILE A 143 -6.73 22.13 18.25
CA ILE A 143 -6.31 20.81 18.73
C ILE A 143 -7.02 20.39 20.04
N ASN A 144 -7.49 21.35 20.83
CA ASN A 144 -8.25 21.12 22.08
C ASN A 144 -9.77 21.34 21.87
N SER A 145 -10.28 21.13 20.68
CA SER A 145 -11.72 21.30 20.42
C SER A 145 -12.53 20.24 21.17
N LYS A 146 -13.45 20.69 22.03
CA LYS A 146 -14.37 19.82 22.78
C LYS A 146 -15.59 19.41 21.97
N LYS A 147 -15.69 19.83 20.71
CA LYS A 147 -16.79 19.45 19.81
C LYS A 147 -16.76 17.95 19.56
N SER A 148 -17.93 17.37 19.41
CA SER A 148 -18.06 15.98 18.95
C SER A 148 -17.89 15.89 17.44
N VAL A 149 -17.48 14.73 16.96
CA VAL A 149 -17.40 14.41 15.51
C VAL A 149 -18.74 14.67 14.82
N SER A 150 -19.86 14.35 15.49
CA SER A 150 -21.22 14.55 14.98
C SER A 150 -21.59 16.01 14.69
N GLU A 151 -20.87 16.97 15.27
CA GLU A 151 -21.11 18.41 15.04
C GLU A 151 -20.44 18.92 13.76
N LEU A 152 -19.33 18.28 13.33
CA LEU A 152 -18.53 18.72 12.18
C LEU A 152 -18.63 17.80 10.97
N MET A 153 -19.03 16.55 11.14
CA MET A 153 -19.11 15.58 10.04
C MET A 153 -20.13 15.99 8.98
N THR A 154 -19.87 15.65 7.75
CA THR A 154 -20.87 15.67 6.68
C THR A 154 -21.86 14.53 6.91
N LYS A 155 -23.15 14.86 7.12
CA LYS A 155 -24.22 13.89 7.46
C LYS A 155 -24.89 13.28 6.24
N ASP A 156 -25.04 14.06 5.16
CA ASP A 156 -25.64 13.60 3.90
C ASP A 156 -24.61 12.84 3.08
N VAL A 157 -24.29 11.61 3.52
CA VAL A 157 -23.24 10.79 2.90
C VAL A 157 -23.80 10.10 1.66
N ILE A 158 -23.16 10.34 0.52
CA ILE A 158 -23.40 9.55 -0.69
C ILE A 158 -22.60 8.25 -0.52
N SER A 159 -23.31 7.13 -0.50
CA SER A 159 -22.76 5.78 -0.39
C SER A 159 -23.29 4.89 -1.51
N SER A 160 -22.67 3.75 -1.71
CA SER A 160 -23.10 2.73 -2.67
C SER A 160 -23.07 1.33 -2.05
N ASN A 161 -23.55 0.33 -2.77
CA ASN A 161 -23.58 -1.04 -2.26
C ASN A 161 -22.22 -1.76 -2.44
N GLU A 162 -22.05 -2.89 -1.77
CA GLU A 162 -20.83 -3.70 -1.77
C GLU A 162 -20.43 -4.24 -3.16
N ASN A 163 -21.37 -4.36 -4.10
CA ASN A 163 -21.13 -4.88 -5.45
C ASN A 163 -20.80 -3.79 -6.47
N THR A 164 -20.66 -2.53 -6.04
CA THR A 164 -20.35 -1.40 -6.91
C THR A 164 -19.01 -1.61 -7.59
N THR A 165 -19.01 -1.56 -8.91
CA THR A 165 -17.79 -1.68 -9.71
C THR A 165 -16.96 -0.40 -9.68
N LEU A 166 -15.68 -0.49 -10.07
CA LEU A 166 -14.79 0.67 -10.13
C LEU A 166 -15.31 1.77 -11.06
N ASP A 167 -15.87 1.39 -12.22
CA ASP A 167 -16.39 2.34 -13.21
C ASP A 167 -17.63 3.07 -12.67
N GLU A 168 -18.55 2.35 -12.04
CA GLU A 168 -19.70 2.95 -11.35
C GLU A 168 -19.27 3.88 -10.22
N ALA A 169 -18.29 3.47 -9.40
CA ALA A 169 -17.74 4.29 -8.34
C ALA A 169 -17.13 5.61 -8.89
N LYS A 170 -16.39 5.51 -9.99
CA LYS A 170 -15.81 6.67 -10.69
C LYS A 170 -16.89 7.64 -11.18
N ASP A 171 -17.97 7.13 -11.76
CA ASP A 171 -19.08 7.95 -12.24
C ASP A 171 -19.80 8.64 -11.08
N ILE A 172 -20.02 7.95 -9.96
CA ILE A 172 -20.63 8.51 -8.74
C ILE A 172 -19.73 9.61 -8.15
N LEU A 173 -18.45 9.34 -7.92
CA LEU A 173 -17.49 10.31 -7.40
C LEU A 173 -17.44 11.57 -8.27
N LYS A 174 -17.41 11.41 -9.60
CA LYS A 174 -17.40 12.53 -10.55
C LYS A 174 -18.70 13.33 -10.59
N SER A 175 -19.85 12.65 -10.67
CA SER A 175 -21.17 13.31 -10.78
C SER A 175 -21.51 14.10 -9.53
N HIS A 176 -21.18 13.57 -8.36
CA HIS A 176 -21.45 14.20 -7.07
C HIS A 176 -20.30 15.10 -6.57
N ARG A 177 -19.15 15.12 -7.27
CA ARG A 177 -17.95 15.88 -6.90
C ARG A 177 -17.46 15.59 -5.49
N ILE A 178 -17.53 14.33 -5.09
CA ILE A 178 -17.04 13.83 -3.80
C ILE A 178 -15.71 13.11 -3.96
N GLU A 179 -14.91 13.05 -2.90
CA GLU A 179 -13.59 12.41 -2.90
C GLU A 179 -13.61 11.00 -2.31
N LYS A 180 -14.64 10.68 -1.55
CA LYS A 180 -14.77 9.41 -0.82
C LYS A 180 -16.18 8.85 -1.03
N LEU A 181 -16.25 7.59 -1.49
CA LEU A 181 -17.50 6.86 -1.68
C LEU A 181 -17.49 5.63 -0.80
N PRO A 182 -18.12 5.69 0.39
CA PRO A 182 -18.30 4.53 1.24
C PRO A 182 -19.17 3.47 0.56
N LEU A 183 -18.79 2.21 0.73
CA LEU A 183 -19.61 1.07 0.37
C LEU A 183 -20.24 0.47 1.62
N VAL A 184 -21.52 0.20 1.55
CA VAL A 184 -22.29 -0.33 2.67
C VAL A 184 -23.10 -1.57 2.25
N ASN A 185 -23.33 -2.46 3.21
CA ASN A 185 -24.25 -3.58 3.02
C ASN A 185 -25.71 -3.15 3.27
N ASP A 186 -26.66 -4.07 3.12
CA ASP A 186 -28.09 -3.83 3.31
C ASP A 186 -28.46 -3.32 4.73
N LYS A 187 -27.57 -3.52 5.71
CA LYS A 187 -27.75 -3.02 7.09
C LYS A 187 -27.06 -1.69 7.35
N ASN A 188 -26.54 -1.04 6.31
CA ASN A 188 -25.79 0.20 6.36
C ASN A 188 -24.44 0.09 7.13
N HIS A 189 -23.87 -1.12 7.25
CA HIS A 189 -22.52 -1.29 7.77
C HIS A 189 -21.51 -1.10 6.65
N ILE A 190 -20.40 -0.46 6.98
CA ILE A 190 -19.31 -0.18 6.05
C ILE A 190 -18.62 -1.49 5.67
N VAL A 191 -18.48 -1.74 4.36
CA VAL A 191 -17.79 -2.90 3.80
C VAL A 191 -16.59 -2.51 2.94
N GLY A 192 -16.48 -1.24 2.55
CA GLY A 192 -15.37 -0.74 1.76
C GLY A 192 -15.43 0.76 1.55
N LEU A 193 -14.41 1.27 0.86
CA LEU A 193 -14.32 2.68 0.49
C LEU A 193 -13.59 2.80 -0.85
N TYR A 194 -14.17 3.53 -1.80
CA TYR A 194 -13.47 4.06 -2.97
C TYR A 194 -13.07 5.51 -2.73
N THR A 195 -11.86 5.88 -3.14
CA THR A 195 -11.43 7.29 -3.15
C THR A 195 -11.04 7.76 -4.54
N THR A 196 -11.19 9.05 -4.80
CA THR A 196 -10.73 9.67 -6.05
C THR A 196 -9.22 9.44 -6.24
N GLN A 197 -8.43 9.46 -5.17
CA GLN A 197 -6.99 9.23 -5.23
C GLN A 197 -6.64 7.81 -5.69
N ASP A 198 -7.40 6.80 -5.27
CA ASP A 198 -7.16 5.40 -5.68
C ASP A 198 -7.46 5.22 -7.17
N ILE A 199 -8.54 5.82 -7.66
CA ILE A 199 -8.89 5.81 -9.09
C ILE A 199 -7.81 6.51 -9.92
N LEU A 200 -7.37 7.70 -9.51
CA LEU A 200 -6.28 8.42 -10.19
C LEU A 200 -4.97 7.63 -10.16
N ASN A 201 -4.67 6.94 -9.08
CA ASN A 201 -3.49 6.08 -8.99
C ASN A 201 -3.52 4.93 -10.00
N ILE A 202 -4.69 4.35 -10.28
CA ILE A 202 -4.84 3.30 -11.30
C ILE A 202 -4.57 3.86 -12.70
N GLU A 203 -5.11 5.03 -13.01
CA GLU A 203 -4.95 5.68 -14.32
C GLU A 203 -3.52 6.18 -14.54
N ASN A 204 -2.90 6.76 -13.51
CA ASN A 204 -1.55 7.33 -13.59
C ASN A 204 -0.44 6.26 -13.60
N PHE A 205 -0.70 5.06 -13.05
CA PHE A 205 0.30 4.00 -12.93
C PHE A 205 -0.19 2.69 -13.56
N PRO A 206 -0.39 2.65 -14.89
CA PRO A 206 -0.92 1.47 -15.59
C PRO A 206 0.04 0.27 -15.52
N ASN A 207 1.34 0.53 -15.33
CA ASN A 207 2.37 -0.49 -15.23
C ASN A 207 2.67 -0.93 -13.78
N ALA A 208 1.87 -0.50 -12.79
CA ALA A 208 2.11 -0.85 -11.40
C ALA A 208 2.14 -2.38 -11.19
N SER A 209 3.11 -2.84 -10.40
CA SER A 209 3.18 -4.23 -9.95
C SER A 209 2.16 -4.48 -8.85
N LYS A 210 1.19 -5.35 -9.12
CA LYS A 210 0.03 -5.60 -8.23
C LYS A 210 -0.13 -7.08 -7.94
N ASP A 211 -0.67 -7.36 -6.75
CA ASP A 211 -1.11 -8.70 -6.37
C ASP A 211 -2.47 -9.06 -7.03
N LYS A 212 -2.97 -10.27 -6.77
CA LYS A 212 -4.24 -10.76 -7.32
C LYS A 212 -5.47 -9.95 -6.88
N LYS A 213 -5.35 -9.15 -5.81
CA LYS A 213 -6.39 -8.25 -5.30
C LYS A 213 -6.24 -6.82 -5.81
N GLY A 214 -5.28 -6.56 -6.72
CA GLY A 214 -5.01 -5.23 -7.27
C GLY A 214 -4.21 -4.30 -6.36
N ARG A 215 -3.67 -4.81 -5.23
CA ARG A 215 -2.86 -4.02 -4.29
C ARG A 215 -1.37 -4.04 -4.69
N PRO A 216 -0.59 -2.99 -4.38
CA PRO A 216 0.83 -2.93 -4.71
C PRO A 216 1.61 -4.13 -4.17
N LEU A 217 2.57 -4.63 -4.95
CA LEU A 217 3.50 -5.65 -4.47
C LEU A 217 4.51 -5.04 -3.50
N VAL A 218 4.79 -5.77 -2.43
CA VAL A 218 5.79 -5.39 -1.42
C VAL A 218 6.48 -6.64 -0.86
N GLY A 219 7.79 -6.56 -0.69
CA GLY A 219 8.56 -7.53 0.05
C GLY A 219 9.01 -6.98 1.40
N ALA A 220 9.44 -7.86 2.29
CA ALA A 220 10.00 -7.49 3.58
C ALA A 220 11.17 -8.40 3.95
N ALA A 221 12.14 -7.87 4.68
CA ALA A 221 13.37 -8.56 5.02
C ALA A 221 13.30 -9.16 6.42
N VAL A 222 13.82 -10.37 6.59
CA VAL A 222 13.94 -11.03 7.89
C VAL A 222 15.38 -11.51 8.10
N GLY A 223 15.80 -11.60 9.36
CA GLY A 223 17.06 -12.23 9.73
C GLY A 223 17.00 -13.76 9.72
N VAL A 224 18.02 -14.39 10.32
CA VAL A 224 18.10 -15.86 10.51
C VAL A 224 18.23 -16.25 11.99
N LYS A 225 18.10 -15.30 12.89
CA LYS A 225 18.24 -15.50 14.35
C LYS A 225 17.22 -14.64 15.08
N GLY A 226 16.93 -15.04 16.31
CA GLY A 226 16.00 -14.28 17.19
C GLY A 226 14.56 -14.45 16.73
N ASP A 227 13.91 -13.33 16.45
CA ASP A 227 12.48 -13.17 16.18
C ASP A 227 12.04 -13.50 14.74
N PHE A 228 12.91 -14.07 13.91
CA PHE A 228 12.67 -14.19 12.47
C PHE A 228 11.39 -14.97 12.10
N LEU A 229 10.98 -15.96 12.89
CA LEU A 229 9.75 -16.71 12.62
C LEU A 229 8.50 -15.88 12.95
N ASP A 230 8.45 -15.28 14.14
CA ASP A 230 7.33 -14.43 14.56
C ASP A 230 7.19 -13.22 13.64
N ARG A 231 8.31 -12.62 13.25
CA ARG A 231 8.40 -11.53 12.27
C ARG A 231 7.85 -11.96 10.91
N THR A 232 8.26 -13.13 10.41
CA THR A 232 7.76 -13.66 9.12
C THR A 232 6.25 -13.85 9.16
N GLU A 233 5.71 -14.41 10.24
CA GLU A 233 4.27 -14.61 10.41
C GLU A 233 3.51 -13.28 10.41
N ALA A 234 3.99 -12.29 11.15
CA ALA A 234 3.40 -10.95 11.20
C ALA A 234 3.44 -10.26 9.83
N LEU A 235 4.56 -10.33 9.11
CA LEU A 235 4.71 -9.73 7.78
C LEU A 235 3.81 -10.39 6.74
N LEU A 236 3.67 -11.72 6.75
CA LEU A 236 2.73 -12.43 5.89
C LEU A 236 1.28 -12.10 6.24
N GLY A 237 0.97 -11.98 7.54
CA GLY A 237 -0.33 -11.52 8.04
C GLY A 237 -0.67 -10.10 7.58
N ALA A 238 0.32 -9.20 7.52
CA ALA A 238 0.19 -7.85 6.96
C ALA A 238 0.07 -7.83 5.42
N GLY A 239 0.38 -8.96 4.74
CA GLY A 239 0.21 -9.13 3.31
C GLY A 239 1.47 -8.96 2.48
N ALA A 240 2.67 -9.12 3.05
CA ALA A 240 3.91 -9.16 2.27
C ALA A 240 3.86 -10.25 1.20
N ASP A 241 4.25 -9.92 -0.04
CA ASP A 241 4.23 -10.83 -1.18
C ASP A 241 5.51 -11.67 -1.28
N ALA A 242 6.61 -11.14 -0.74
CA ALA A 242 7.91 -11.78 -0.72
C ALA A 242 8.60 -11.59 0.64
N ILE A 243 9.26 -12.63 1.11
CA ILE A 243 10.16 -12.55 2.27
C ILE A 243 11.61 -12.70 1.76
N VAL A 244 12.46 -11.77 2.16
CA VAL A 244 13.89 -11.77 1.83
C VAL A 244 14.69 -12.08 3.08
N VAL A 245 15.47 -13.16 3.03
CA VAL A 245 16.38 -13.52 4.13
C VAL A 245 17.64 -12.68 4.01
N ASP A 246 17.81 -11.72 4.92
CA ASP A 246 18.93 -10.78 4.94
C ASP A 246 19.94 -11.15 6.02
N ILE A 247 21.16 -11.55 5.58
CA ILE A 247 22.28 -11.88 6.46
C ILE A 247 23.57 -11.22 5.98
N ALA A 248 24.38 -10.77 6.95
CA ALA A 248 25.66 -10.12 6.67
C ALA A 248 26.79 -11.11 6.29
N GLN A 249 26.61 -12.42 6.46
CA GLN A 249 27.65 -13.43 6.22
C GLN A 249 27.31 -14.33 5.04
N ILE A 250 28.08 -14.20 3.97
CA ILE A 250 28.02 -15.09 2.81
C ILE A 250 28.36 -16.54 3.25
N GLY A 251 27.54 -17.50 2.81
CA GLY A 251 27.78 -18.93 3.03
C GLY A 251 27.11 -19.55 4.25
N ARG A 252 26.40 -18.78 5.10
CA ARG A 252 25.56 -19.34 6.17
C ARG A 252 24.08 -19.48 5.81
N ALA A 253 23.70 -19.01 4.63
CA ALA A 253 22.33 -19.15 4.12
C ALA A 253 22.01 -20.56 3.55
N HIS A 254 22.97 -21.49 3.62
CA HIS A 254 22.84 -22.84 3.05
C HIS A 254 22.84 -23.95 4.12
N VAL A 255 22.50 -23.60 5.36
CA VAL A 255 22.42 -24.59 6.43
C VAL A 255 20.95 -24.76 6.84
#